data_477255f73ea5263e80192aac3c5c4f10
#
_entry.id   477255f73ea5263e80192aac3c5c4f10
#
_cell.length_a   1.000
_cell.length_b   1.000
_cell.length_c   1.000
_cell.angle_alpha   90.00
_cell.angle_beta   90.00
_cell.angle_gamma   90.00
#
_symmetry.space_group_name_H-M   'P 1'
#
loop_
_entity.id
_entity.type
_entity.pdbx_description
1 polymer ?
#
loop_
_entity_poly.entity_id
_entity_poly.type
_entity_poly.pdbx_seq_one_letter_code
_entity_poly.pdbx_strand_id
1 'polypeptide(L)'
;VLARTYEEAMNIYNKFADNCLGVISDARFPIKEMSSKENVLQPSPLRDSTVYKDPEAGLKLLRSIRQRDEYVALIMESSECEYREKAEAENFRFVDKNSKTMGLDLRRLMEEHMSFGDFIFRDPASHEEVMRVSSLKELQDNIFKIPNASMLYHISRNHMSRWLSARAIFPVSQFLKNVTWHKLQDVDAHRRIIFDAIV
;
A
#
# COMPACT_ATOMS: atom_id res chain seq x y z
N VAL A 1 3.48 4.64 10.92
CA VAL A 1 4.08 3.80 11.97
C VAL A 1 5.41 3.28 11.46
N LEU A 2 6.44 3.21 12.29
CA LEU A 2 7.77 2.72 11.96
C LEU A 2 7.99 1.37 12.66
N ALA A 3 8.47 0.38 11.92
CA ALA A 3 8.93 -0.90 12.43
C ALA A 3 10.44 -1.04 12.19
N ARG A 4 11.16 -1.70 13.11
CA ARG A 4 12.61 -1.87 13.04
C ARG A 4 13.04 -3.29 12.69
N THR A 5 12.12 -4.25 12.84
CA THR A 5 12.36 -5.65 12.53
C THR A 5 11.22 -6.23 11.69
N TYR A 6 11.47 -7.37 11.06
CA TYR A 6 10.45 -8.10 10.31
C TYR A 6 9.26 -8.50 11.20
N GLU A 7 9.55 -9.02 12.39
CA GLU A 7 8.49 -9.46 13.33
C GLU A 7 7.61 -8.29 13.76
N GLU A 8 8.24 -7.15 14.10
CA GLU A 8 7.52 -5.93 14.45
C GLU A 8 6.67 -5.42 13.30
N ALA A 9 7.23 -5.38 12.08
CA ALA A 9 6.51 -4.95 10.88
C ALA A 9 5.29 -5.82 10.60
N MET A 10 5.42 -7.15 10.70
CA MET A 10 4.31 -8.08 10.50
C MET A 10 3.24 -7.96 11.59
N ASN A 11 3.65 -7.74 12.85
CA ASN A 11 2.71 -7.51 13.95
C ASN A 11 1.90 -6.22 13.76
N ILE A 12 2.58 -5.13 13.36
CA ILE A 12 1.94 -3.86 13.04
C ILE A 12 0.99 -4.03 11.85
N TYR A 13 1.47 -4.66 10.77
CA TYR A 13 0.62 -4.90 9.60
C TYR A 13 -0.63 -5.71 9.95
N ASN A 14 -0.49 -6.82 10.68
CA ASN A 14 -1.62 -7.66 11.09
C ASN A 14 -2.65 -6.89 11.92
N LYS A 15 -2.19 -5.98 12.78
CA LYS A 15 -3.05 -5.16 13.63
C LYS A 15 -3.81 -4.09 12.85
N PHE A 16 -3.20 -3.53 11.80
CA PHE A 16 -3.71 -2.36 11.09
C PHE A 16 -3.97 -2.62 9.59
N ALA A 17 -4.00 -3.89 9.16
CA ALA A 17 -4.15 -4.26 7.75
C ALA A 17 -5.36 -3.59 7.08
N ASP A 18 -6.48 -3.48 7.80
CA ASP A 18 -7.71 -2.87 7.29
C ASP A 18 -7.57 -1.39 6.94
N ASN A 19 -6.67 -0.68 7.60
CA ASN A 19 -6.42 0.74 7.39
C ASN A 19 -5.05 1.00 6.74
N CYS A 20 -4.35 -0.04 6.29
CA CYS A 20 -3.04 0.07 5.67
C CYS A 20 -3.18 0.58 4.23
N LEU A 21 -2.68 1.78 3.95
CA LEU A 21 -2.66 2.37 2.60
C LEU A 21 -1.51 1.83 1.77
N GLY A 22 -0.39 1.49 2.41
CA GLY A 22 0.78 0.95 1.78
C GLY A 22 1.90 0.68 2.76
N VAL A 23 2.91 -0.05 2.31
CA VAL A 23 4.11 -0.37 3.08
C VAL A 23 5.33 0.07 2.31
N ILE A 24 6.19 0.84 2.98
CA ILE A 24 7.51 1.23 2.49
C ILE A 24 8.52 0.45 3.31
N SER A 25 9.33 -0.33 2.65
CA SER A 25 10.31 -1.21 3.31
C SER A 25 11.72 -0.93 2.83
N ASP A 26 12.65 -0.80 3.76
CA ASP A 26 14.07 -0.95 3.47
C ASP A 26 14.35 -2.36 2.91
N ALA A 27 15.35 -2.51 2.06
CA ALA A 27 15.74 -3.82 1.55
C ALA A 27 16.34 -4.71 2.64
N ARG A 28 17.12 -4.10 3.57
CA ARG A 28 17.89 -4.81 4.60
C ARG A 28 17.57 -4.33 6.00
N PHE A 29 17.09 -5.22 6.84
CA PHE A 29 16.88 -4.97 8.27
C PHE A 29 16.88 -6.27 9.08
N PRO A 30 16.95 -6.23 10.43
CA PRO A 30 16.93 -7.43 11.27
C PRO A 30 15.62 -8.18 11.17
N ILE A 31 15.68 -9.51 11.21
CA ILE A 31 14.46 -10.34 11.30
C ILE A 31 13.86 -10.23 12.71
N LYS A 32 14.70 -10.32 13.76
CA LYS A 32 14.29 -10.24 15.17
C LYS A 32 15.06 -9.15 15.91
N GLU A 33 14.46 -8.61 16.98
CA GLU A 33 15.23 -7.86 17.95
C GLU A 33 16.21 -8.83 18.66
N MET A 34 17.48 -8.43 18.73
CA MET A 34 18.42 -9.14 19.56
C MET A 34 18.06 -8.93 21.04
N SER A 35 17.59 -9.97 21.68
CA SER A 35 17.31 -9.94 23.13
C SER A 35 18.61 -9.64 23.88
N SER A 36 18.56 -8.60 24.73
CA SER A 36 19.68 -8.22 25.59
C SER A 36 20.12 -9.34 26.53
N LYS A 37 19.39 -10.42 26.67
CA LYS A 37 19.63 -11.57 27.53
C LYS A 37 20.56 -12.63 26.91
N GLU A 38 20.70 -12.69 25.61
CA GLU A 38 21.61 -13.61 24.93
C GLU A 38 23.08 -13.13 24.97
N ASN A 39 23.34 -11.93 25.51
CA ASN A 39 24.62 -11.29 25.54
C ASN A 39 25.46 -11.56 26.80
N VAL A 40 24.99 -12.38 27.78
CA VAL A 40 25.62 -12.47 29.11
C VAL A 40 26.73 -13.50 29.21
N LEU A 41 26.99 -14.34 28.21
CA LEU A 41 27.90 -15.49 28.39
C LEU A 41 29.24 -15.46 27.64
N GLN A 42 29.64 -14.35 27.00
CA GLN A 42 31.04 -14.24 26.51
C GLN A 42 31.58 -12.80 26.59
N PRO A 43 32.54 -12.50 27.43
CA PRO A 43 33.31 -11.26 27.39
C PRO A 43 34.38 -11.36 26.29
N SER A 44 34.05 -10.89 25.07
CA SER A 44 35.02 -10.70 24.02
C SER A 44 35.20 -9.19 23.78
N PRO A 45 36.44 -8.65 23.82
CA PRO A 45 36.71 -7.21 23.73
C PRO A 45 36.60 -6.62 22.33
N LEU A 46 36.13 -7.37 21.35
CA LEU A 46 35.93 -6.93 19.95
C LEU A 46 34.50 -7.25 19.50
N ARG A 47 33.51 -6.65 20.18
CA ARG A 47 32.15 -6.63 19.66
C ARG A 47 31.93 -5.36 18.84
N ASP A 48 32.22 -5.52 17.57
CA ASP A 48 31.56 -4.70 16.56
C ASP A 48 30.07 -5.03 16.61
N SER A 49 29.26 -4.09 17.13
CA SER A 49 27.81 -4.25 17.31
C SER A 49 27.09 -4.09 15.97
N THR A 50 27.55 -4.76 14.92
CA THR A 50 26.85 -4.84 13.65
C THR A 50 25.69 -5.82 13.82
N VAL A 51 24.52 -5.30 14.14
CA VAL A 51 23.27 -6.04 14.08
C VAL A 51 23.17 -6.66 12.70
N TYR A 52 23.17 -8.01 12.64
CA TYR A 52 23.02 -8.70 11.34
C TYR A 52 21.72 -8.29 10.68
N LYS A 53 21.84 -7.65 9.54
CA LYS A 53 20.72 -7.28 8.69
C LYS A 53 20.56 -8.34 7.60
N ASP A 54 19.41 -9.00 7.58
CA ASP A 54 19.09 -9.95 6.52
C ASP A 54 18.98 -9.19 5.18
N PRO A 55 19.75 -9.57 4.15
CA PRO A 55 19.73 -8.91 2.86
C PRO A 55 18.41 -9.09 2.10
N GLU A 56 17.60 -10.05 2.47
CA GLU A 56 16.30 -10.31 1.85
C GLU A 56 15.10 -9.95 2.74
N ALA A 57 15.33 -9.32 3.89
CA ALA A 57 14.26 -9.02 4.83
C ALA A 57 13.12 -8.20 4.19
N GLY A 58 13.47 -7.19 3.40
CA GLY A 58 12.51 -6.37 2.69
C GLY A 58 11.67 -7.15 1.69
N LEU A 59 12.29 -7.97 0.84
CA LEU A 59 11.58 -8.82 -0.10
C LEU A 59 10.67 -9.82 0.62
N LYS A 60 11.17 -10.48 1.67
CA LYS A 60 10.39 -11.41 2.50
C LYS A 60 9.16 -10.73 3.10
N LEU A 61 9.34 -9.51 3.63
CA LEU A 61 8.23 -8.74 4.20
C LEU A 61 7.17 -8.40 3.15
N LEU A 62 7.59 -7.82 2.03
CA LEU A 62 6.66 -7.40 0.98
C LEU A 62 5.93 -8.60 0.35
N ARG A 63 6.61 -9.74 0.13
CA ARG A 63 5.97 -10.99 -0.30
C ARG A 63 4.90 -11.48 0.68
N SER A 64 5.23 -11.49 1.98
CA SER A 64 4.31 -11.95 3.02
C SER A 64 3.06 -11.08 3.11
N ILE A 65 3.22 -9.77 2.89
CA ILE A 65 2.09 -8.84 2.85
C ILE A 65 1.28 -9.03 1.56
N ARG A 66 1.94 -9.19 0.39
CA ARG A 66 1.26 -9.39 -0.89
C ARG A 66 0.38 -10.66 -0.90
N GLN A 67 0.80 -11.72 -0.21
CA GLN A 67 0.00 -12.94 -0.05
C GLN A 67 -1.30 -12.71 0.73
N ARG A 68 -1.38 -11.68 1.56
CA ARG A 68 -2.55 -11.34 2.39
C ARG A 68 -3.42 -10.26 1.79
N ASP A 69 -2.82 -9.31 1.09
CA ASP A 69 -3.51 -8.22 0.40
C ASP A 69 -2.89 -8.02 -0.99
N GLU A 70 -3.64 -8.46 -2.00
CA GLU A 70 -3.21 -8.39 -3.40
C GLU A 70 -3.04 -6.94 -3.88
N TYR A 71 -3.76 -5.98 -3.28
CA TYR A 71 -3.86 -4.62 -3.81
C TYR A 71 -3.16 -3.54 -2.97
N VAL A 72 -2.62 -3.88 -1.80
CA VAL A 72 -1.88 -2.91 -0.99
C VAL A 72 -0.64 -2.42 -1.74
N ALA A 73 -0.37 -1.11 -1.66
CA ALA A 73 0.82 -0.52 -2.27
C ALA A 73 2.08 -0.99 -1.52
N LEU A 74 3.03 -1.59 -2.25
CA LEU A 74 4.28 -2.09 -1.70
C LEU A 74 5.44 -1.39 -2.40
N ILE A 75 6.25 -0.68 -1.62
CA ILE A 75 7.40 0.09 -2.06
C ILE A 75 8.64 -0.43 -1.34
N MET A 76 9.66 -0.75 -2.10
CA MET A 76 10.98 -1.04 -1.56
C MET A 76 11.88 0.18 -1.73
N GLU A 77 12.66 0.50 -0.72
CA GLU A 77 13.70 1.51 -0.80
C GLU A 77 15.08 0.90 -0.53
N SER A 78 16.07 1.29 -1.31
CA SER A 78 17.45 0.86 -1.10
C SER A 78 18.45 1.84 -1.74
N SER A 79 19.67 1.88 -1.20
CA SER A 79 20.82 2.51 -1.84
C SER A 79 21.53 1.59 -2.84
N GLU A 80 21.14 0.32 -2.92
CA GLU A 80 21.76 -0.70 -3.76
C GLU A 80 20.86 -1.00 -4.96
N CYS A 81 21.36 -0.69 -6.16
CA CYS A 81 20.58 -0.81 -7.40
C CYS A 81 20.14 -2.24 -7.72
N GLU A 82 20.85 -3.26 -7.23
CA GLU A 82 20.47 -4.67 -7.42
C GLU A 82 19.07 -5.03 -6.91
N TYR A 83 18.58 -4.29 -5.91
CA TYR A 83 17.22 -4.51 -5.40
C TYR A 83 16.12 -3.95 -6.29
N ARG A 84 16.45 -3.06 -7.22
CA ARG A 84 15.49 -2.55 -8.20
C ARG A 84 14.93 -3.69 -9.06
N GLU A 85 15.82 -4.45 -9.69
CA GLU A 85 15.42 -5.56 -10.57
C GLU A 85 14.62 -6.63 -9.79
N LYS A 86 15.06 -6.93 -8.56
CA LYS A 86 14.36 -7.89 -7.69
C LYS A 86 12.95 -7.41 -7.32
N ALA A 87 12.80 -6.14 -6.96
CA ALA A 87 11.51 -5.55 -6.60
C ALA A 87 10.56 -5.48 -7.80
N GLU A 88 11.05 -4.99 -8.94
CA GLU A 88 10.26 -4.84 -10.16
C GLU A 88 9.81 -6.19 -10.73
N ALA A 89 10.65 -7.23 -10.66
CA ALA A 89 10.29 -8.59 -11.06
C ALA A 89 9.10 -9.16 -10.25
N GLU A 90 8.88 -8.68 -9.04
CA GLU A 90 7.77 -9.06 -8.16
C GLU A 90 6.63 -8.02 -8.14
N ASN A 91 6.65 -7.06 -9.06
CA ASN A 91 5.68 -5.97 -9.14
C ASN A 91 5.64 -5.08 -7.89
N PHE A 92 6.76 -4.96 -7.15
CA PHE A 92 6.93 -3.95 -6.12
C PHE A 92 7.49 -2.67 -6.74
N ARG A 93 7.13 -1.52 -6.19
CA ARG A 93 7.72 -0.24 -6.58
C ARG A 93 9.07 -0.07 -5.90
N PHE A 94 9.99 0.61 -6.57
CA PHE A 94 11.34 0.83 -6.05
C PHE A 94 11.67 2.32 -5.96
N VAL A 95 12.33 2.71 -4.87
CA VAL A 95 12.88 4.04 -4.65
C VAL A 95 14.37 3.93 -4.37
N ASP A 96 15.17 4.64 -5.14
CA ASP A 96 16.62 4.73 -4.92
C ASP A 96 16.91 5.79 -3.85
N LYS A 97 17.49 5.37 -2.72
CA LYS A 97 17.89 6.27 -1.63
C LYS A 97 19.00 7.25 -2.01
N ASN A 98 19.79 6.92 -3.04
CA ASN A 98 20.86 7.79 -3.53
C ASN A 98 20.36 8.82 -4.57
N SER A 99 19.09 8.71 -5.01
CA SER A 99 18.52 9.63 -5.97
C SER A 99 18.39 11.03 -5.35
N LYS A 100 18.83 12.05 -6.10
CA LYS A 100 18.61 13.46 -5.71
C LYS A 100 17.13 13.83 -5.66
N THR A 101 16.28 13.06 -6.31
CA THR A 101 14.83 13.23 -6.39
C THR A 101 14.07 12.24 -5.50
N MET A 102 14.74 11.49 -4.60
CA MET A 102 14.14 10.45 -3.77
C MET A 102 12.81 10.89 -3.13
N GLY A 103 12.79 12.08 -2.52
CA GLY A 103 11.58 12.60 -1.88
C GLY A 103 10.44 12.88 -2.85
N LEU A 104 10.75 13.36 -4.07
CA LEU A 104 9.76 13.59 -5.13
C LEU A 104 9.26 12.25 -5.70
N ASP A 105 10.15 11.30 -5.91
CA ASP A 105 9.81 9.97 -6.42
C ASP A 105 8.92 9.22 -5.43
N LEU A 106 9.25 9.28 -4.14
CA LEU A 106 8.43 8.69 -3.08
C LEU A 106 7.05 9.36 -3.00
N ARG A 107 6.99 10.70 -3.03
CA ARG A 107 5.73 11.44 -3.04
C ARG A 107 4.86 11.04 -4.22
N ARG A 108 5.42 10.97 -5.43
CA ARG A 108 4.69 10.53 -6.62
C ARG A 108 4.12 9.12 -6.46
N LEU A 109 4.93 8.18 -5.96
CA LEU A 109 4.45 6.81 -5.70
C LEU A 109 3.33 6.76 -4.64
N MET A 110 3.40 7.60 -3.62
CA MET A 110 2.33 7.69 -2.62
C MET A 110 1.04 8.27 -3.23
N GLU A 111 1.13 9.30 -4.05
CA GLU A 111 -0.02 9.89 -4.74
C GLU A 111 -0.66 8.88 -5.71
N GLU A 112 0.15 8.16 -6.49
CA GLU A 112 -0.31 7.22 -7.52
C GLU A 112 -0.82 5.89 -6.97
N HIS A 113 -0.19 5.36 -5.90
CA HIS A 113 -0.43 3.99 -5.43
C HIS A 113 -0.99 3.88 -4.02
N MET A 114 -0.83 4.89 -3.17
CA MET A 114 -1.39 4.92 -1.81
C MET A 114 -2.61 5.83 -1.69
N SER A 115 -3.16 6.26 -2.82
CA SER A 115 -4.41 7.04 -2.89
C SER A 115 -4.38 8.41 -2.21
N PHE A 116 -3.20 9.02 -2.03
CA PHE A 116 -3.08 10.37 -1.49
C PHE A 116 -3.45 11.48 -2.49
N GLY A 117 -3.36 11.19 -3.79
CA GLY A 117 -3.77 12.10 -4.87
C GLY A 117 -5.26 12.05 -5.17
N ASP A 118 -5.64 12.64 -6.31
CA ASP A 118 -7.00 12.56 -6.86
C ASP A 118 -7.37 11.10 -7.14
N PHE A 119 -8.67 10.81 -7.12
CA PHE A 119 -9.15 9.52 -7.61
C PHE A 119 -9.26 9.56 -9.12
N ILE A 120 -8.46 8.73 -9.78
CA ILE A 120 -8.43 8.64 -11.24
C ILE A 120 -9.16 7.37 -11.66
N PHE A 121 -10.30 7.56 -12.29
CA PHE A 121 -11.01 6.47 -12.96
C PHE A 121 -10.31 6.16 -14.28
N ARG A 122 -9.99 4.88 -14.49
CA ARG A 122 -9.29 4.41 -15.69
C ARG A 122 -10.10 3.38 -16.45
N ASP A 123 -9.96 3.37 -17.75
CA ASP A 123 -10.42 2.25 -18.56
C ASP A 123 -9.58 1.02 -18.25
N PRO A 124 -10.19 -0.16 -17.95
CA PRO A 124 -9.44 -1.36 -17.58
C PRO A 124 -8.62 -1.98 -18.72
N ALA A 125 -8.95 -1.69 -19.98
CA ALA A 125 -8.26 -2.24 -21.14
C ALA A 125 -7.10 -1.36 -21.62
N SER A 126 -7.33 -0.04 -21.75
CA SER A 126 -6.31 0.90 -22.22
C SER A 126 -5.47 1.53 -21.09
N HIS A 127 -5.96 1.44 -19.84
CA HIS A 127 -5.41 2.14 -18.67
C HIS A 127 -5.46 3.68 -18.76
N GLU A 128 -6.12 4.21 -19.78
CA GLU A 128 -6.31 5.65 -19.95
C GLU A 128 -7.23 6.23 -18.90
N GLU A 129 -6.98 7.49 -18.55
CA GLU A 129 -7.85 8.24 -17.64
C GLU A 129 -9.18 8.56 -18.33
N VAL A 130 -10.30 8.15 -17.71
CA VAL A 130 -11.65 8.44 -18.21
C VAL A 130 -12.34 9.52 -17.39
N MET A 131 -11.96 9.68 -16.13
CA MET A 131 -12.44 10.71 -15.23
C MET A 131 -11.51 10.87 -14.03
N ARG A 132 -11.48 12.08 -13.48
CA ARG A 132 -10.73 12.42 -12.27
C ARG A 132 -11.63 13.16 -11.30
N VAL A 133 -11.54 12.84 -10.01
CA VAL A 133 -12.22 13.55 -8.94
C VAL A 133 -11.24 13.84 -7.79
N SER A 134 -11.27 15.07 -7.31
CA SER A 134 -10.39 15.55 -6.23
C SER A 134 -11.08 15.55 -4.86
N SER A 135 -12.42 15.51 -4.85
CA SER A 135 -13.23 15.65 -3.65
C SER A 135 -14.44 14.71 -3.66
N LEU A 136 -15.02 14.50 -2.45
CA LEU A 136 -16.29 13.76 -2.33
C LEU A 136 -17.43 14.41 -3.11
N LYS A 137 -17.47 15.74 -3.13
CA LYS A 137 -18.50 16.46 -3.87
C LYS A 137 -18.40 16.20 -5.36
N GLU A 138 -17.20 16.24 -5.94
CA GLU A 138 -16.99 15.89 -7.33
C GLU A 138 -17.33 14.42 -7.63
N LEU A 139 -17.03 13.51 -6.68
CA LEU A 139 -17.44 12.12 -6.82
C LEU A 139 -18.96 11.99 -6.85
N GLN A 140 -19.69 12.64 -5.95
CA GLN A 140 -21.15 12.65 -5.93
C GLN A 140 -21.74 13.16 -7.25
N ASP A 141 -21.23 14.28 -7.74
CA ASP A 141 -21.75 14.95 -8.94
C ASP A 141 -21.50 14.14 -10.23
N ASN A 142 -20.54 13.21 -10.20
CA ASN A 142 -20.08 12.49 -11.39
C ASN A 142 -20.24 10.97 -11.33
N ILE A 143 -20.58 10.37 -10.19
CA ILE A 143 -20.56 8.91 -10.01
C ILE A 143 -21.43 8.16 -11.03
N PHE A 144 -22.55 8.75 -11.46
CA PHE A 144 -23.46 8.16 -12.47
C PHE A 144 -22.98 8.36 -13.91
N LYS A 145 -21.94 9.17 -14.13
CA LYS A 145 -21.35 9.41 -15.46
C LYS A 145 -20.12 8.53 -15.74
N ILE A 146 -19.60 7.87 -14.69
CA ILE A 146 -18.40 7.01 -14.79
C ILE A 146 -18.75 5.79 -15.66
N PRO A 147 -17.94 5.41 -16.66
CA PRO A 147 -18.16 4.21 -17.46
C PRO A 147 -18.27 2.94 -16.60
N ASN A 148 -19.16 2.03 -16.97
CA ASN A 148 -19.42 0.80 -16.22
C ASN A 148 -18.15 -0.05 -16.00
N ALA A 149 -17.35 -0.23 -17.05
CA ALA A 149 -16.11 -1.00 -16.97
C ALA A 149 -15.13 -0.40 -15.97
N SER A 150 -14.97 0.93 -15.97
CA SER A 150 -14.13 1.65 -15.03
C SER A 150 -14.65 1.53 -13.59
N MET A 151 -15.95 1.68 -13.38
CA MET A 151 -16.57 1.55 -12.06
C MET A 151 -16.28 0.16 -11.47
N LEU A 152 -16.57 -0.91 -12.21
CA LEU A 152 -16.34 -2.29 -11.79
C LEU A 152 -14.86 -2.58 -11.53
N TYR A 153 -13.97 -2.06 -12.40
CA TYR A 153 -12.52 -2.19 -12.23
C TYR A 153 -12.04 -1.64 -10.88
N HIS A 154 -12.50 -0.44 -10.51
CA HIS A 154 -12.05 0.20 -9.28
C HIS A 154 -12.70 -0.39 -8.02
N ILE A 155 -13.97 -0.80 -8.10
CA ILE A 155 -14.69 -1.43 -7.00
C ILE A 155 -14.06 -2.78 -6.64
N SER A 156 -13.84 -3.64 -7.65
CA SER A 156 -13.29 -4.99 -7.43
C SER A 156 -11.91 -5.01 -6.78
N ARG A 157 -11.18 -3.89 -6.83
CA ARG A 157 -9.82 -3.72 -6.28
C ARG A 157 -9.76 -2.87 -5.02
N ASN A 158 -10.90 -2.52 -4.44
CA ASN A 158 -11.00 -1.66 -3.26
C ASN A 158 -10.30 -0.29 -3.40
N HIS A 159 -10.15 0.22 -4.62
CA HIS A 159 -9.47 1.50 -4.84
C HIS A 159 -10.19 2.65 -4.15
N MET A 160 -11.53 2.64 -4.20
CA MET A 160 -12.34 3.71 -3.60
C MET A 160 -12.27 3.71 -2.08
N SER A 161 -12.34 2.54 -1.43
CA SER A 161 -12.20 2.46 0.02
C SER A 161 -10.82 2.94 0.49
N ARG A 162 -9.75 2.64 -0.25
CA ARG A 162 -8.41 3.16 0.03
C ARG A 162 -8.31 4.67 -0.11
N TRP A 163 -8.92 5.23 -1.17
CA TRP A 163 -8.96 6.67 -1.39
C TRP A 163 -9.68 7.43 -0.26
N LEU A 164 -10.75 6.86 0.25
CA LEU A 164 -11.47 7.38 1.41
C LEU A 164 -10.66 7.24 2.70
N SER A 165 -9.96 6.11 2.90
CA SER A 165 -9.05 5.91 4.03
C SER A 165 -7.92 6.92 4.05
N ALA A 166 -7.34 7.25 2.89
CA ALA A 166 -6.29 8.26 2.76
C ALA A 166 -6.76 9.68 3.17
N ARG A 167 -8.07 9.90 3.17
CA ARG A 167 -8.75 11.14 3.62
C ARG A 167 -9.31 11.04 5.02
N ALA A 168 -8.94 10.00 5.77
CA ALA A 168 -9.43 9.71 7.12
C ALA A 168 -10.96 9.52 7.22
N ILE A 169 -11.64 9.18 6.11
CA ILE A 169 -13.07 8.88 6.07
C ILE A 169 -13.27 7.38 6.36
N PHE A 170 -12.77 6.95 7.51
CA PHE A 170 -12.69 5.53 7.86
C PHE A 170 -14.05 4.80 7.92
N PRO A 171 -15.14 5.37 8.48
CA PRO A 171 -16.42 4.66 8.54
C PRO A 171 -16.94 4.27 7.16
N VAL A 172 -16.90 5.21 6.20
CA VAL A 172 -17.35 4.97 4.82
C VAL A 172 -16.40 4.02 4.10
N SER A 173 -15.10 4.19 4.28
CA SER A 173 -14.09 3.29 3.73
C SER A 173 -14.32 1.84 4.17
N GLN A 174 -14.51 1.61 5.47
CA GLN A 174 -14.77 0.28 6.03
C GLN A 174 -16.10 -0.30 5.53
N PHE A 175 -17.15 0.52 5.45
CA PHE A 175 -18.41 0.11 4.87
C PHE A 175 -18.22 -0.39 3.44
N LEU A 176 -17.61 0.41 2.56
CA LEU A 176 -17.40 0.04 1.16
C LEU A 176 -16.51 -1.18 0.98
N LYS A 177 -15.47 -1.33 1.82
CA LYS A 177 -14.57 -2.49 1.80
C LYS A 177 -15.32 -3.80 2.07
N ASN A 178 -16.34 -3.77 2.92
CA ASN A 178 -17.11 -4.95 3.33
C ASN A 178 -18.34 -5.23 2.44
N VAL A 179 -18.64 -4.38 1.47
CA VAL A 179 -19.73 -4.63 0.52
C VAL A 179 -19.38 -5.82 -0.37
N THR A 180 -20.30 -6.75 -0.49
CA THR A 180 -20.15 -7.94 -1.34
C THR A 180 -20.53 -7.61 -2.79
N TRP A 181 -19.66 -6.86 -3.46
CA TRP A 181 -19.90 -6.31 -4.80
C TRP A 181 -20.30 -7.34 -5.85
N HIS A 182 -19.72 -8.54 -5.81
CA HIS A 182 -20.00 -9.61 -6.79
C HIS A 182 -21.42 -10.17 -6.69
N LYS A 183 -22.16 -9.87 -5.62
CA LYS A 183 -23.56 -10.28 -5.48
C LYS A 183 -24.52 -9.31 -6.15
N LEU A 184 -24.05 -8.12 -6.53
CA LEU A 184 -24.83 -7.10 -7.17
C LEU A 184 -24.66 -7.23 -8.69
N GLN A 185 -25.75 -7.51 -9.40
CA GLN A 185 -25.72 -7.71 -10.86
C GLN A 185 -25.77 -6.38 -11.64
N ASP A 186 -26.28 -5.33 -11.01
CA ASP A 186 -26.45 -4.02 -11.62
C ASP A 186 -25.38 -3.01 -11.17
N VAL A 187 -24.70 -2.41 -12.14
CA VAL A 187 -23.66 -1.38 -11.87
C VAL A 187 -24.26 -0.12 -11.27
N ASP A 188 -25.51 0.19 -11.59
CA ASP A 188 -26.21 1.34 -11.00
C ASP A 188 -26.53 1.11 -9.52
N ALA A 189 -26.75 -0.13 -9.11
CA ALA A 189 -26.84 -0.46 -7.69
C ALA A 189 -25.50 -0.20 -6.96
N HIS A 190 -24.35 -0.51 -7.59
CA HIS A 190 -23.04 -0.17 -7.03
C HIS A 190 -22.88 1.35 -6.86
N ARG A 191 -23.27 2.14 -7.88
CA ARG A 191 -23.20 3.60 -7.81
C ARG A 191 -24.06 4.17 -6.69
N ARG A 192 -25.29 3.67 -6.53
CA ARG A 192 -26.20 4.09 -5.46
C ARG A 192 -25.64 3.82 -4.08
N ILE A 193 -25.10 2.60 -3.83
CA ILE A 193 -24.49 2.26 -2.55
C ILE A 193 -23.35 3.22 -2.21
N ILE A 194 -22.48 3.53 -3.19
CA ILE A 194 -21.38 4.48 -2.98
C ILE A 194 -21.93 5.88 -2.75
N PHE A 195 -22.85 6.33 -3.57
CA PHE A 195 -23.48 7.65 -3.45
C PHE A 195 -24.12 7.83 -2.07
N ASP A 196 -24.96 6.88 -1.64
CA ASP A 196 -25.65 6.93 -0.35
C ASP A 196 -24.67 6.88 0.85
N ALA A 197 -23.51 6.24 0.68
CA ALA A 197 -22.50 6.16 1.72
C ALA A 197 -21.69 7.46 1.90
N ILE A 198 -21.61 8.32 0.87
CA ILE A 198 -20.82 9.56 0.88
C ILE A 198 -21.67 10.83 1.00
N VAL A 199 -22.99 10.73 0.95
CA VAL A 199 -23.96 11.81 1.22
C VAL A 199 -24.22 11.95 2.72
#